data_b80774c2c3b72b612eb4980100bce66f
#
_entry.id   b80774c2c3b72b612eb4980100bce66f
#
_cell.length_a   1.000
_cell.length_b   1.000
_cell.length_c   1.000
_cell.angle_alpha   90.00
_cell.angle_beta   90.00
_cell.angle_gamma   90.00
#
_symmetry.space_group_name_H-M   'P 1'
#
loop_
_entity.id
_entity.type
_entity.pdbx_description
1 polymer ?
#
loop_
_entity_poly.entity_id
_entity_poly.type
_entity_poly.pdbx_seq_one_letter_code
_entity_poly.pdbx_strand_id
1 'polypeptide(L)'
;MPSYNTAEYIKESILSVLNQTYTNWELIIVDDCSTDNTDDVVAEFSDERICCLKNEKNSGAAISRNRALREAKGKWIAFLDSDDVWHPEKLERQIRFMEENGYSFSYTNYSEIDEQSRPLGRTVTGPKRITKTGMFNYCWPGCLTVMYDASVVGLIQIEDIRKNNDYAMWLKVCRKADCYLLDDVLAEYRKRRGSISRHGYISLIQWHYKLFREAEKRNPAISAVLTVGNLIWGTWKKIRYVKG
;
A
#
# COMPACT_ATOMS: atom_id res chain seq x y z
N MET A 1 6.22 -4.82 5.29
CA MET A 1 5.68 -5.87 4.37
C MET A 1 4.84 -6.85 5.19
N PRO A 2 3.51 -6.83 5.12
CA PRO A 2 2.69 -7.91 5.67
C PRO A 2 2.77 -9.14 4.75
N SER A 3 2.77 -10.34 5.33
CA SER A 3 2.83 -11.60 4.58
C SER A 3 1.84 -12.61 5.15
N TYR A 4 1.14 -13.33 4.28
CA TYR A 4 0.30 -14.47 4.63
C TYR A 4 0.11 -15.40 3.44
N ASN A 5 0.69 -16.61 3.52
CA ASN A 5 0.64 -17.62 2.46
C ASN A 5 1.07 -17.05 1.09
N THR A 6 2.29 -16.52 1.03
CA THR A 6 2.88 -15.90 -0.16
C THR A 6 4.22 -16.50 -0.56
N ALA A 7 4.50 -17.76 -0.20
CA ALA A 7 5.75 -18.46 -0.51
C ALA A 7 6.14 -18.37 -1.99
N GLU A 8 5.15 -18.36 -2.89
CA GLU A 8 5.35 -18.28 -4.34
C GLU A 8 5.89 -16.92 -4.81
N TYR A 9 5.58 -15.83 -4.08
CA TYR A 9 5.84 -14.46 -4.54
C TYR A 9 6.83 -13.69 -3.67
N ILE A 10 6.88 -13.96 -2.37
CA ILE A 10 7.61 -13.15 -1.38
C ILE A 10 9.10 -13.03 -1.69
N LYS A 11 9.69 -14.05 -2.31
CA LYS A 11 11.11 -14.04 -2.73
C LYS A 11 11.37 -12.89 -3.71
N GLU A 12 10.51 -12.72 -4.71
CA GLU A 12 10.64 -11.64 -5.69
C GLU A 12 10.43 -10.26 -5.04
N SER A 13 9.47 -10.15 -4.13
CA SER A 13 9.22 -8.92 -3.37
C SER A 13 10.43 -8.52 -2.51
N ILE A 14 11.06 -9.48 -1.79
CA ILE A 14 12.27 -9.21 -1.00
C ILE A 14 13.44 -8.81 -1.90
N LEU A 15 13.67 -9.55 -3.00
CA LEU A 15 14.73 -9.23 -3.97
C LEU A 15 14.54 -7.82 -4.56
N SER A 16 13.32 -7.38 -4.77
CA SER A 16 13.04 -6.03 -5.27
C SER A 16 13.46 -4.92 -4.29
N VAL A 17 13.45 -5.21 -2.98
CA VAL A 17 13.96 -4.29 -1.94
C VAL A 17 15.50 -4.38 -1.84
N LEU A 18 16.07 -5.58 -1.88
CA LEU A 18 17.53 -5.77 -1.84
C LEU A 18 18.24 -5.08 -3.01
N ASN A 19 17.58 -5.04 -4.17
CA ASN A 19 18.10 -4.42 -5.40
C ASN A 19 17.85 -2.91 -5.49
N GLN A 20 17.36 -2.24 -4.43
CA GLN A 20 17.17 -0.80 -4.46
C GLN A 20 18.51 -0.05 -4.54
N THR A 21 18.58 0.99 -5.39
CA THR A 21 19.76 1.86 -5.53
C THR A 21 20.00 2.69 -4.26
N TYR A 22 18.95 3.05 -3.54
CA TYR A 22 19.04 3.65 -2.21
C TYR A 22 19.29 2.57 -1.18
N THR A 23 20.44 2.55 -0.54
CA THR A 23 20.90 1.43 0.31
C THR A 23 20.58 1.57 1.81
N ASN A 24 20.23 2.77 2.29
CA ASN A 24 19.93 3.03 3.70
C ASN A 24 18.45 2.77 4.02
N TRP A 25 18.04 1.52 3.98
CA TRP A 25 16.67 1.06 4.27
C TRP A 25 16.66 -0.07 5.31
N GLU A 26 15.53 -0.25 5.93
CA GLU A 26 15.17 -1.43 6.70
C GLU A 26 13.90 -2.06 6.09
N LEU A 27 13.84 -3.38 6.02
CA LEU A 27 12.66 -4.13 5.59
C LEU A 27 12.08 -4.89 6.78
N ILE A 28 10.89 -4.51 7.21
CA ILE A 28 10.18 -5.19 8.29
C ILE A 28 9.10 -6.08 7.68
N ILE A 29 9.31 -7.38 7.73
CA ILE A 29 8.37 -8.41 7.28
C ILE A 29 7.58 -8.90 8.49
N VAL A 30 6.25 -8.90 8.40
CA VAL A 30 5.39 -9.46 9.46
C VAL A 30 4.58 -10.60 8.86
N ASP A 31 4.98 -11.83 9.19
CA ASP A 31 4.23 -13.02 8.84
C ASP A 31 2.98 -13.15 9.72
N ASP A 32 1.83 -13.22 9.08
CA ASP A 32 0.52 -13.29 9.74
C ASP A 32 0.08 -14.74 9.97
N CYS A 33 0.99 -15.57 10.49
CA CYS A 33 0.76 -16.99 10.78
C CYS A 33 0.53 -17.82 9.49
N SER A 34 1.45 -17.71 8.53
CA SER A 34 1.43 -18.51 7.29
C SER A 34 1.46 -20.01 7.59
N THR A 35 0.80 -20.78 6.73
CA THR A 35 0.70 -22.24 6.79
C THR A 35 1.36 -22.93 5.59
N ASP A 36 1.87 -22.15 4.64
CA ASP A 36 2.71 -22.59 3.53
C ASP A 36 4.20 -22.41 3.86
N ASN A 37 5.08 -22.54 2.87
CA ASN A 37 6.53 -22.43 3.03
C ASN A 37 7.03 -20.97 3.09
N THR A 38 6.19 -19.98 3.41
CA THR A 38 6.61 -18.57 3.46
C THR A 38 7.78 -18.35 4.42
N ASP A 39 7.74 -18.95 5.61
CA ASP A 39 8.82 -18.83 6.61
C ASP A 39 10.15 -19.36 6.08
N ASP A 40 10.13 -20.50 5.39
CA ASP A 40 11.35 -21.13 4.84
C ASP A 40 11.96 -20.24 3.74
N VAL A 41 11.13 -19.68 2.88
CA VAL A 41 11.57 -18.75 1.82
C VAL A 41 12.17 -17.47 2.41
N VAL A 42 11.56 -16.91 3.45
CA VAL A 42 12.09 -15.72 4.13
C VAL A 42 13.42 -16.02 4.82
N ALA A 43 13.58 -17.21 5.39
CA ALA A 43 14.83 -17.64 6.06
C ALA A 43 16.03 -17.81 5.09
N GLU A 44 15.82 -17.86 3.77
CA GLU A 44 16.91 -17.85 2.78
C GLU A 44 17.68 -16.52 2.76
N PHE A 45 17.11 -15.45 3.30
CA PHE A 45 17.70 -14.10 3.26
C PHE A 45 18.39 -13.77 4.59
N SER A 46 19.71 -13.57 4.55
CA SER A 46 20.56 -13.20 5.69
C SER A 46 21.16 -11.81 5.53
N ASP A 47 20.30 -10.79 5.43
CA ASP A 47 20.69 -9.36 5.39
C ASP A 47 20.27 -8.70 6.70
N GLU A 48 21.21 -8.01 7.38
CA GLU A 48 20.96 -7.36 8.68
C GLU A 48 19.88 -6.26 8.67
N ARG A 49 19.56 -5.74 7.49
CA ARG A 49 18.50 -4.74 7.28
C ARG A 49 17.11 -5.36 7.21
N ILE A 50 17.00 -6.70 7.16
CA ILE A 50 15.72 -7.42 7.13
C ILE A 50 15.36 -7.88 8.53
N CYS A 51 14.21 -7.41 9.03
CA CYS A 51 13.63 -7.82 10.30
C CYS A 51 12.37 -8.65 10.05
N CYS A 52 12.37 -9.91 10.51
CA CYS A 52 11.23 -10.81 10.36
C CYS A 52 10.51 -10.98 11.69
N LEU A 53 9.21 -10.73 11.70
CA LEU A 53 8.32 -10.88 12.85
C LEU A 53 7.21 -11.86 12.49
N LYS A 54 6.74 -12.65 13.46
CA LYS A 54 5.63 -13.59 13.26
C LYS A 54 4.49 -13.29 14.24
N ASN A 55 3.25 -13.18 13.74
CA ASN A 55 2.07 -13.06 14.59
C ASN A 55 1.72 -14.42 15.21
N GLU A 56 1.16 -14.43 16.40
CA GLU A 56 0.73 -15.64 17.09
C GLU A 56 -0.48 -16.31 16.42
N LYS A 57 -1.27 -15.54 15.70
CA LYS A 57 -2.45 -15.98 14.95
C LYS A 57 -2.65 -15.10 13.72
N ASN A 58 -3.40 -15.59 12.74
CA ASN A 58 -3.82 -14.78 11.60
C ASN A 58 -4.71 -13.63 12.08
N SER A 59 -4.19 -12.42 12.01
CA SER A 59 -4.81 -11.18 12.52
C SER A 59 -5.16 -10.19 11.41
N GLY A 60 -4.76 -10.48 10.17
CA GLY A 60 -5.01 -9.67 8.98
C GLY A 60 -3.96 -8.60 8.71
N ALA A 61 -3.95 -8.12 7.47
CA ALA A 61 -2.93 -7.19 6.97
C ALA A 61 -2.86 -5.86 7.74
N ALA A 62 -3.98 -5.36 8.29
CA ALA A 62 -3.99 -4.13 9.09
C ALA A 62 -3.15 -4.28 10.36
N ILE A 63 -3.34 -5.36 11.11
CA ILE A 63 -2.61 -5.64 12.35
C ILE A 63 -1.12 -5.89 12.05
N SER A 64 -0.83 -6.65 10.99
CA SER A 64 0.56 -6.92 10.57
C SER A 64 1.28 -5.64 10.15
N ARG A 65 0.62 -4.73 9.39
CA ARG A 65 1.17 -3.40 9.06
C ARG A 65 1.38 -2.55 10.31
N ASN A 66 0.43 -2.55 11.25
CA ASN A 66 0.56 -1.82 12.51
C ASN A 66 1.75 -2.32 13.33
N ARG A 67 1.99 -3.63 13.35
CA ARG A 67 3.16 -4.21 14.02
C ARG A 67 4.45 -3.75 13.36
N ALA A 68 4.54 -3.84 12.01
CA ALA A 68 5.70 -3.34 11.28
C ALA A 68 5.96 -1.84 11.54
N LEU A 69 4.90 -1.03 11.55
CA LEU A 69 5.00 0.42 11.80
C LEU A 69 5.52 0.74 13.21
N ARG A 70 5.21 -0.07 14.23
CA ARG A 70 5.75 0.14 15.60
C ARG A 70 7.25 -0.14 15.69
N GLU A 71 7.75 -1.05 14.87
CA GLU A 71 9.18 -1.38 14.81
C GLU A 71 9.99 -0.45 13.90
N ALA A 72 9.30 0.30 13.01
CA ALA A 72 9.94 1.17 12.03
C ALA A 72 10.71 2.32 12.68
N LYS A 73 11.96 2.53 12.21
CA LYS A 73 12.90 3.55 12.71
C LYS A 73 13.21 4.61 11.64
N GLY A 74 12.90 4.31 10.37
CA GLY A 74 13.20 5.18 9.23
C GLY A 74 12.39 6.47 9.24
N LYS A 75 12.98 7.55 8.70
CA LYS A 75 12.28 8.81 8.42
C LYS A 75 11.18 8.61 7.38
N TRP A 76 11.47 7.86 6.33
CA TRP A 76 10.56 7.60 5.23
C TRP A 76 9.89 6.24 5.41
N ILE A 77 8.57 6.24 5.46
CA ILE A 77 7.77 5.00 5.55
C ILE A 77 7.19 4.70 4.18
N ALA A 78 7.54 3.53 3.64
CA ALA A 78 7.02 3.01 2.39
C ALA A 78 6.37 1.64 2.60
N PHE A 79 5.47 1.24 1.71
CA PHE A 79 4.66 0.03 1.83
C PHE A 79 4.83 -0.86 0.61
N LEU A 80 5.06 -2.15 0.87
CA LEU A 80 5.12 -3.18 -0.16
C LEU A 80 4.38 -4.42 0.36
N ASP A 81 3.43 -4.92 -0.41
CA ASP A 81 2.79 -6.20 -0.12
C ASP A 81 3.69 -7.35 -0.64
N SER A 82 3.61 -8.51 -0.01
CA SER A 82 4.51 -9.63 -0.23
C SER A 82 4.32 -10.38 -1.56
N ASP A 83 3.47 -9.85 -2.43
CA ASP A 83 3.19 -10.33 -3.78
C ASP A 83 3.44 -9.27 -4.88
N ASP A 84 3.87 -8.05 -4.48
CA ASP A 84 4.17 -6.95 -5.39
C ASP A 84 5.69 -6.74 -5.55
N VAL A 85 6.09 -5.94 -6.54
CA VAL A 85 7.52 -5.72 -6.88
C VAL A 85 7.81 -4.22 -7.01
N TRP A 86 8.96 -3.77 -6.51
CA TRP A 86 9.48 -2.42 -6.73
C TRP A 86 10.54 -2.40 -7.82
N HIS A 87 10.57 -1.33 -8.61
CA HIS A 87 11.69 -1.07 -9.51
C HIS A 87 12.93 -0.61 -8.72
N PRO A 88 14.14 -0.88 -9.21
CA PRO A 88 15.38 -0.62 -8.45
C PRO A 88 15.56 0.82 -7.97
N GLU A 89 15.09 1.81 -8.73
CA GLU A 89 15.24 3.23 -8.41
C GLU A 89 14.11 3.82 -7.57
N LYS A 90 13.14 3.00 -7.11
CA LYS A 90 11.91 3.50 -6.49
C LYS A 90 12.17 4.33 -5.25
N LEU A 91 12.95 3.83 -4.30
CA LEU A 91 13.22 4.56 -3.06
C LEU A 91 14.01 5.84 -3.33
N GLU A 92 15.08 5.76 -4.11
CA GLU A 92 15.93 6.91 -4.43
C GLU A 92 15.16 8.04 -5.10
N ARG A 93 14.41 7.73 -6.16
CA ARG A 93 13.67 8.72 -6.94
C ARG A 93 12.55 9.35 -6.13
N GLN A 94 11.84 8.56 -5.33
CA GLN A 94 10.72 9.05 -4.54
C GLN A 94 11.20 9.90 -3.35
N ILE A 95 12.30 9.53 -2.68
CA ILE A 95 12.91 10.34 -1.61
C ILE A 95 13.37 11.67 -2.18
N ARG A 96 14.13 11.64 -3.29
CA ARG A 96 14.62 12.86 -3.97
C ARG A 96 13.47 13.79 -4.34
N PHE A 97 12.40 13.25 -4.96
CA PHE A 97 11.21 14.03 -5.31
C PHE A 97 10.58 14.71 -4.09
N MET A 98 10.49 13.99 -2.97
CA MET A 98 9.91 14.55 -1.75
C MET A 98 10.81 15.62 -1.12
N GLU A 99 12.12 15.41 -1.09
CA GLU A 99 13.08 16.37 -0.52
C GLU A 99 13.20 17.65 -1.35
N GLU A 100 13.34 17.55 -2.67
CA GLU A 100 13.46 18.69 -3.57
C GLU A 100 12.23 19.60 -3.57
N ASN A 101 11.04 19.04 -3.31
CA ASN A 101 9.77 19.78 -3.32
C ASN A 101 9.21 20.09 -1.92
N GLY A 102 9.86 19.62 -0.86
CA GLY A 102 9.35 19.76 0.51
C GLY A 102 8.05 18.99 0.77
N TYR A 103 7.84 17.86 0.09
CA TYR A 103 6.65 17.04 0.25
C TYR A 103 6.82 16.00 1.35
N SER A 104 5.77 15.83 2.16
CA SER A 104 5.76 14.85 3.26
C SER A 104 4.92 13.61 2.97
N PHE A 105 4.26 13.54 1.81
CA PHE A 105 3.47 12.40 1.37
C PHE A 105 3.45 12.34 -0.17
N SER A 106 3.79 11.20 -0.73
CA SER A 106 3.83 11.01 -2.17
C SER A 106 3.39 9.60 -2.58
N TYR A 107 3.13 9.43 -3.85
CA TYR A 107 2.90 8.14 -4.49
C TYR A 107 3.44 8.14 -5.93
N THR A 108 3.59 6.96 -6.51
CA THR A 108 4.07 6.77 -7.88
C THR A 108 3.00 6.11 -8.75
N ASN A 109 3.24 6.03 -10.05
CA ASN A 109 2.50 5.12 -10.92
C ASN A 109 2.95 3.69 -10.67
N TYR A 110 2.13 2.73 -11.12
CA TYR A 110 2.48 1.33 -11.15
C TYR A 110 1.96 0.65 -12.42
N SER A 111 2.64 -0.42 -12.84
CA SER A 111 2.16 -1.34 -13.87
C SER A 111 1.50 -2.57 -13.26
N GLU A 112 0.71 -3.29 -14.05
CA GLU A 112 0.10 -4.55 -13.62
C GLU A 112 0.85 -5.74 -14.23
N ILE A 113 1.13 -6.77 -13.42
CA ILE A 113 1.71 -8.05 -13.82
C ILE A 113 0.78 -9.20 -13.46
N ASP A 114 0.93 -10.35 -14.13
CA ASP A 114 0.21 -11.58 -13.79
C ASP A 114 0.94 -12.41 -12.70
N GLU A 115 0.41 -13.59 -12.39
CA GLU A 115 0.99 -14.51 -11.40
C GLU A 115 2.41 -14.98 -11.76
N GLN A 116 2.80 -14.93 -13.01
CA GLN A 116 4.13 -15.30 -13.51
C GLN A 116 5.03 -14.09 -13.81
N SER A 117 4.74 -12.93 -13.21
CA SER A 117 5.48 -11.67 -13.38
C SER A 117 5.50 -11.13 -14.83
N ARG A 118 4.57 -11.57 -15.68
CA ARG A 118 4.49 -11.08 -17.06
C ARG A 118 3.65 -9.80 -17.12
N PRO A 119 4.11 -8.75 -17.84
CA PRO A 119 3.37 -7.50 -17.97
C PRO A 119 1.97 -7.70 -18.58
N LEU A 120 0.97 -7.08 -17.98
CA LEU A 120 -0.41 -7.07 -18.49
C LEU A 120 -0.70 -5.88 -19.42
N GLY A 121 0.31 -5.05 -19.73
CA GLY A 121 0.18 -3.89 -20.58
C GLY A 121 -0.64 -2.74 -19.98
N ARG A 122 -0.90 -2.77 -18.67
CA ARG A 122 -1.68 -1.74 -17.98
C ARG A 122 -0.82 -0.94 -17.04
N THR A 123 -1.00 0.39 -17.09
CA THR A 123 -0.39 1.34 -16.16
C THR A 123 -1.48 2.13 -15.44
N VAL A 124 -1.32 2.28 -14.15
CA VAL A 124 -2.24 3.02 -13.28
C VAL A 124 -1.54 4.25 -12.73
N THR A 125 -2.16 5.39 -12.90
CA THR A 125 -1.72 6.69 -12.41
C THR A 125 -2.83 7.36 -11.58
N GLY A 126 -2.70 8.66 -11.30
CA GLY A 126 -3.70 9.40 -10.55
C GLY A 126 -3.51 10.92 -10.61
N PRO A 127 -4.22 11.69 -9.77
CA PRO A 127 -4.10 13.15 -9.70
C PRO A 127 -2.71 13.60 -9.25
N LYS A 128 -2.19 14.68 -9.83
CA LYS A 128 -0.88 15.26 -9.42
C LYS A 128 -0.81 15.65 -7.95
N ARG A 129 -1.93 16.07 -7.36
CA ARG A 129 -2.06 16.41 -5.94
C ARG A 129 -3.39 15.89 -5.40
N ILE A 130 -3.36 15.26 -4.25
CA ILE A 130 -4.52 14.74 -3.53
C ILE A 130 -4.54 15.42 -2.16
N THR A 131 -5.52 16.27 -1.96
CA THR A 131 -5.78 16.91 -0.65
C THR A 131 -6.57 15.98 0.25
N LYS A 132 -6.77 16.38 1.51
CA LYS A 132 -7.67 15.69 2.44
C LYS A 132 -9.06 15.41 1.81
N THR A 133 -9.67 16.41 1.19
CA THR A 133 -10.96 16.24 0.51
C THR A 133 -10.83 15.31 -0.69
N GLY A 134 -9.78 15.45 -1.48
CA GLY A 134 -9.50 14.58 -2.63
C GLY A 134 -9.36 13.12 -2.23
N MET A 135 -8.76 12.83 -1.06
CA MET A 135 -8.64 11.47 -0.55
C MET A 135 -10.00 10.91 -0.08
N PHE A 136 -10.90 11.73 0.46
CA PHE A 136 -12.27 11.28 0.77
C PHE A 136 -13.09 10.93 -0.47
N ASN A 137 -12.80 11.56 -1.60
CA ASN A 137 -13.47 11.24 -2.86
C ASN A 137 -13.13 9.81 -3.32
N TYR A 138 -11.85 9.42 -3.24
CA TYR A 138 -11.40 8.09 -3.65
C TYR A 138 -10.00 7.75 -3.13
N CYS A 139 -9.71 6.45 -2.96
CA CYS A 139 -8.36 5.92 -2.74
C CYS A 139 -7.56 5.94 -4.04
N TRP A 140 -6.84 7.04 -4.29
CA TRP A 140 -6.08 7.22 -5.52
C TRP A 140 -4.80 6.39 -5.57
N PRO A 141 -3.95 6.39 -4.52
CA PRO A 141 -2.69 5.63 -4.52
C PRO A 141 -2.92 4.12 -4.40
N GLY A 142 -2.11 3.33 -5.06
CA GLY A 142 -1.93 1.93 -4.70
C GLY A 142 -1.00 1.80 -3.48
N CYS A 143 -1.23 0.83 -2.61
CA CYS A 143 -0.47 0.66 -1.37
C CYS A 143 1.06 0.60 -1.64
N LEU A 144 1.47 -0.19 -2.62
CA LEU A 144 2.86 -0.39 -3.03
C LEU A 144 3.58 0.88 -3.54
N THR A 145 2.82 1.94 -3.85
CA THR A 145 3.38 3.17 -4.46
C THR A 145 3.68 4.27 -3.46
N VAL A 146 3.14 4.17 -2.27
CA VAL A 146 3.12 5.25 -1.27
C VAL A 146 4.43 5.36 -0.50
N MET A 147 4.79 6.60 -0.18
CA MET A 147 5.82 6.97 0.81
C MET A 147 5.39 8.20 1.59
N TYR A 148 5.65 8.24 2.91
CA TYR A 148 5.44 9.43 3.72
C TYR A 148 6.57 9.69 4.72
N ASP A 149 6.73 10.95 5.14
CA ASP A 149 7.70 11.38 6.15
C ASP A 149 7.12 11.16 7.56
N ALA A 150 7.68 10.20 8.31
CA ALA A 150 7.25 9.90 9.65
C ALA A 150 7.56 11.02 10.66
N SER A 151 8.54 11.88 10.39
CA SER A 151 8.83 13.02 11.26
C SER A 151 7.73 14.09 11.23
N VAL A 152 6.99 14.19 10.12
CA VAL A 152 5.84 15.11 9.94
C VAL A 152 4.53 14.42 10.25
N VAL A 153 4.33 13.21 9.72
CA VAL A 153 3.07 12.47 9.80
C VAL A 153 2.96 11.66 11.09
N GLY A 154 4.08 11.15 11.61
CA GLY A 154 4.14 10.16 12.68
C GLY A 154 3.89 8.74 12.18
N LEU A 155 4.05 7.76 13.05
CA LEU A 155 3.75 6.36 12.76
C LEU A 155 2.23 6.12 12.88
N ILE A 156 1.52 6.26 11.79
CA ILE A 156 0.06 6.10 11.75
C ILE A 156 -0.32 4.64 11.98
N GLN A 157 -1.21 4.40 12.94
CA GLN A 157 -1.79 3.08 13.17
C GLN A 157 -3.15 2.99 12.45
N ILE A 158 -3.39 1.84 11.82
CA ILE A 158 -4.59 1.54 11.03
C ILE A 158 -5.63 0.91 11.95
N GLU A 159 -6.89 1.23 11.77
CA GLU A 159 -8.00 0.50 12.40
C GLU A 159 -8.03 -0.95 11.91
N ASP A 160 -8.45 -1.86 12.80
CA ASP A 160 -8.63 -3.28 12.47
C ASP A 160 -9.87 -3.45 11.57
N ILE A 161 -9.71 -3.05 10.30
CA ILE A 161 -10.69 -3.29 9.24
C ILE A 161 -10.09 -4.26 8.21
N ARG A 162 -10.83 -5.30 7.91
CA ARG A 162 -10.33 -6.38 7.05
C ARG A 162 -9.99 -5.92 5.62
N LYS A 163 -10.69 -4.90 5.09
CA LYS A 163 -10.50 -4.36 3.74
C LYS A 163 -10.47 -2.84 3.77
N ASN A 164 -9.88 -2.22 2.74
CA ASN A 164 -9.66 -0.77 2.68
C ASN A 164 -8.83 -0.24 3.88
N ASN A 165 -8.02 -1.09 4.50
CA ASN A 165 -7.16 -0.67 5.61
C ASN A 165 -6.07 0.30 5.17
N ASP A 166 -5.52 0.13 3.97
CA ASP A 166 -4.63 1.08 3.30
C ASP A 166 -5.33 2.42 3.07
N TYR A 167 -6.56 2.40 2.56
CA TYR A 167 -7.35 3.61 2.37
C TYR A 167 -7.61 4.33 3.70
N ALA A 168 -7.96 3.62 4.77
CA ALA A 168 -8.10 4.20 6.11
C ALA A 168 -6.80 4.90 6.56
N MET A 169 -5.64 4.30 6.26
CA MET A 169 -4.35 4.91 6.54
C MET A 169 -4.16 6.20 5.74
N TRP A 170 -4.41 6.20 4.43
CA TRP A 170 -4.21 7.39 3.60
C TRP A 170 -5.13 8.55 3.98
N LEU A 171 -6.34 8.26 4.43
CA LEU A 171 -7.23 9.27 5.01
C LEU A 171 -6.63 9.94 6.25
N LYS A 172 -5.93 9.18 7.11
CA LYS A 172 -5.23 9.73 8.28
C LYS A 172 -3.99 10.53 7.89
N VAL A 173 -3.17 10.01 6.98
CA VAL A 173 -1.97 10.71 6.48
C VAL A 173 -2.35 12.03 5.83
N CYS A 174 -3.39 12.04 4.98
CA CYS A 174 -3.89 13.27 4.33
C CYS A 174 -4.49 14.31 5.28
N ARG A 175 -4.70 13.99 6.56
CA ARG A 175 -5.03 15.02 7.56
C ARG A 175 -3.84 15.89 7.92
N LYS A 176 -2.61 15.40 7.68
CA LYS A 176 -1.35 16.05 8.05
C LYS A 176 -0.56 16.56 6.84
N ALA A 177 -0.65 15.88 5.70
CA ALA A 177 0.07 16.25 4.48
C ALA A 177 -0.74 15.91 3.24
N ASP A 178 -0.70 16.77 2.22
CA ASP A 178 -1.24 16.45 0.90
C ASP A 178 -0.34 15.40 0.20
N CYS A 179 -0.95 14.54 -0.60
CA CYS A 179 -0.25 13.50 -1.35
C CYS A 179 0.06 13.97 -2.78
N TYR A 180 1.30 13.82 -3.22
CA TYR A 180 1.78 14.27 -4.52
C TYR A 180 2.23 13.09 -5.39
N LEU A 181 1.93 13.16 -6.68
CA LEU A 181 2.31 12.16 -7.67
C LEU A 181 3.72 12.42 -8.19
N LEU A 182 4.63 11.47 -8.00
CA LEU A 182 5.80 11.29 -8.86
C LEU A 182 5.35 10.49 -10.08
N ASP A 183 5.30 11.15 -11.25
CA ASP A 183 4.72 10.58 -12.48
C ASP A 183 5.65 9.59 -13.19
N ASP A 184 6.20 8.64 -12.41
CA ASP A 184 7.06 7.56 -12.86
C ASP A 184 6.45 6.21 -12.47
N VAL A 185 6.59 5.20 -13.34
CA VAL A 185 6.23 3.80 -13.02
C VAL A 185 7.40 3.19 -12.25
N LEU A 186 7.21 2.99 -10.94
CA LEU A 186 8.26 2.51 -10.04
C LEU A 186 7.87 1.28 -9.23
N ALA A 187 6.71 0.68 -9.54
CA ALA A 187 6.21 -0.51 -8.88
C ALA A 187 5.36 -1.35 -9.82
N GLU A 188 5.25 -2.64 -9.53
CA GLU A 188 4.44 -3.61 -10.26
C GLU A 188 3.45 -4.27 -9.31
N TYR A 189 2.16 -4.14 -9.62
CA TYR A 189 1.06 -4.74 -8.89
C TYR A 189 0.69 -6.09 -9.48
N ARG A 190 0.77 -7.15 -8.66
CA ARG A 190 0.46 -8.52 -9.10
C ARG A 190 -1.03 -8.82 -9.06
N LYS A 191 -1.58 -9.20 -10.21
CA LYS A 191 -2.94 -9.70 -10.33
C LYS A 191 -2.96 -11.21 -10.12
N ARG A 192 -3.36 -11.68 -8.94
CA ARG A 192 -3.44 -13.12 -8.65
C ARG A 192 -4.85 -13.57 -8.29
N ARG A 193 -5.10 -14.88 -8.43
CA ARG A 193 -6.33 -15.52 -7.93
C ARG A 193 -6.31 -15.49 -6.40
N GLY A 194 -7.47 -15.25 -5.79
CA GLY A 194 -7.57 -15.18 -4.32
C GLY A 194 -7.13 -13.85 -3.69
N SER A 195 -6.72 -12.84 -4.49
CA SER A 195 -6.41 -11.51 -3.97
C SER A 195 -7.61 -10.91 -3.22
N ILE A 196 -7.32 -10.30 -2.05
CA ILE A 196 -8.32 -9.65 -1.20
C ILE A 196 -9.03 -8.50 -1.94
N SER A 197 -8.42 -7.92 -2.95
CA SER A 197 -8.97 -6.82 -3.75
C SER A 197 -10.00 -7.23 -4.81
N ARG A 198 -10.16 -8.54 -5.11
CA ARG A 198 -11.21 -9.01 -6.03
C ARG A 198 -12.55 -9.15 -5.31
N HIS A 199 -13.54 -8.31 -5.66
CA HIS A 199 -14.88 -8.33 -5.05
C HIS A 199 -15.99 -8.10 -6.06
N GLY A 200 -17.18 -8.68 -5.75
CA GLY A 200 -18.43 -8.24 -6.36
C GLY A 200 -18.83 -6.83 -5.89
N TYR A 201 -19.64 -6.14 -6.67
CA TYR A 201 -20.07 -4.77 -6.40
C TYR A 201 -20.72 -4.58 -5.02
N ILE A 202 -21.51 -5.54 -4.56
CA ILE A 202 -22.17 -5.47 -3.23
C ILE A 202 -21.14 -5.46 -2.10
N SER A 203 -20.13 -6.31 -2.18
CA SER A 203 -19.03 -6.35 -1.20
C SER A 203 -18.23 -5.04 -1.23
N LEU A 204 -17.98 -4.46 -2.40
CA LEU A 204 -17.29 -3.18 -2.54
C LEU A 204 -18.06 -2.05 -1.80
N ILE A 205 -19.37 -1.95 -2.01
CA ILE A 205 -20.24 -0.97 -1.33
C ILE A 205 -20.17 -1.16 0.20
N GLN A 206 -20.32 -2.38 0.67
CA GLN A 206 -20.30 -2.68 2.11
C GLN A 206 -19.00 -2.28 2.78
N TRP A 207 -17.84 -2.55 2.14
CA TRP A 207 -16.54 -2.23 2.71
C TRP A 207 -16.21 -0.73 2.66
N HIS A 208 -16.66 0.01 1.65
CA HIS A 208 -16.55 1.48 1.66
C HIS A 208 -17.44 2.09 2.74
N TYR A 209 -18.67 1.59 2.90
CA TYR A 209 -19.54 2.05 3.97
C TYR A 209 -18.94 1.78 5.35
N LYS A 210 -18.41 0.57 5.59
CA LYS A 210 -17.70 0.24 6.84
C LYS A 210 -16.50 1.12 7.09
N LEU A 211 -15.67 1.41 6.08
CA LEU A 211 -14.55 2.33 6.19
C LEU A 211 -15.00 3.67 6.78
N PHE A 212 -16.05 4.29 6.23
CA PHE A 212 -16.51 5.59 6.72
C PHE A 212 -17.23 5.49 8.06
N ARG A 213 -17.92 4.39 8.36
CA ARG A 213 -18.60 4.17 9.65
C ARG A 213 -17.66 3.85 10.79
N GLU A 214 -16.76 2.90 10.57
CA GLU A 214 -15.96 2.29 11.62
C GLU A 214 -14.59 2.96 11.77
N ALA A 215 -13.85 3.15 10.67
CA ALA A 215 -12.54 3.77 10.71
C ALA A 215 -12.62 5.31 10.79
N GLU A 216 -13.49 5.95 10.00
CA GLU A 216 -13.65 7.40 9.98
C GLU A 216 -14.69 7.92 10.98
N LYS A 217 -15.44 7.05 11.65
CA LYS A 217 -16.46 7.34 12.67
C LYS A 217 -17.52 8.36 12.21
N ARG A 218 -17.86 8.32 10.91
CA ARG A 218 -18.89 9.21 10.31
C ARG A 218 -20.29 8.69 10.66
N ASN A 219 -21.28 9.61 10.70
CA ASN A 219 -22.67 9.19 10.86
C ASN A 219 -23.19 8.40 9.64
N PRO A 220 -24.31 7.67 9.75
CA PRO A 220 -24.82 6.82 8.67
C PRO A 220 -25.06 7.57 7.36
N ALA A 221 -25.66 8.75 7.40
CA ALA A 221 -26.01 9.52 6.20
C ALA A 221 -24.74 9.98 5.45
N ILE A 222 -23.76 10.56 6.16
CA ILE A 222 -22.47 10.97 5.58
C ILE A 222 -21.73 9.75 5.01
N SER A 223 -21.72 8.61 5.72
CA SER A 223 -21.08 7.39 5.24
C SER A 223 -21.69 6.88 3.93
N ALA A 224 -23.02 6.95 3.81
CA ALA A 224 -23.70 6.57 2.58
C ALA A 224 -23.33 7.51 1.41
N VAL A 225 -23.34 8.82 1.63
CA VAL A 225 -22.96 9.82 0.61
C VAL A 225 -21.51 9.62 0.16
N LEU A 226 -20.56 9.44 1.09
CA LEU A 226 -19.15 9.20 0.76
C LEU A 226 -18.97 7.89 0.02
N THR A 227 -19.73 6.85 0.37
CA THR A 227 -19.69 5.56 -0.34
C THR A 227 -20.13 5.70 -1.79
N VAL A 228 -21.25 6.38 -2.04
CA VAL A 228 -21.72 6.67 -3.42
C VAL A 228 -20.70 7.49 -4.19
N GLY A 229 -20.14 8.54 -3.57
CA GLY A 229 -19.08 9.35 -4.15
C GLY A 229 -17.87 8.51 -4.57
N ASN A 230 -17.41 7.59 -3.70
CA ASN A 230 -16.30 6.69 -4.00
C ASN A 230 -16.56 5.77 -5.21
N LEU A 231 -17.79 5.28 -5.40
CA LEU A 231 -18.13 4.47 -6.56
C LEU A 231 -18.07 5.28 -7.86
N ILE A 232 -18.54 6.53 -7.84
CA ILE A 232 -18.48 7.44 -8.98
C ILE A 232 -17.02 7.75 -9.32
N TRP A 233 -16.23 8.17 -8.35
CA TRP A 233 -14.81 8.48 -8.54
C TRP A 233 -13.99 7.26 -8.92
N GLY A 234 -14.33 6.08 -8.42
CA GLY A 234 -13.70 4.81 -8.81
C GLY A 234 -13.92 4.48 -10.28
N THR A 235 -15.12 4.76 -10.81
CA THR A 235 -15.40 4.62 -12.25
C THR A 235 -14.61 5.65 -13.05
N TRP A 236 -14.57 6.90 -12.60
CA TRP A 236 -13.77 7.96 -13.22
C TRP A 236 -12.27 7.61 -13.25
N LYS A 237 -11.71 7.06 -12.16
CA LYS A 237 -10.32 6.59 -12.11
C LYS A 237 -10.03 5.59 -13.22
N LYS A 238 -10.91 4.60 -13.40
CA LYS A 238 -10.74 3.56 -14.44
C LYS A 238 -10.69 4.17 -15.86
N ILE A 239 -11.50 5.20 -16.12
CA ILE A 239 -11.55 5.85 -17.44
C ILE A 239 -10.34 6.77 -17.66
N ARG A 240 -9.95 7.54 -16.63
CA ARG A 240 -9.00 8.64 -16.77
C ARG A 240 -7.56 8.26 -16.48
N TYR A 241 -7.35 7.31 -15.55
CA TYR A 241 -6.06 7.05 -14.94
C TYR A 241 -5.57 5.60 -15.10
N VAL A 242 -6.28 4.74 -15.78
CA VAL A 242 -5.83 3.41 -16.19
C VAL A 242 -5.61 3.43 -17.69
N LYS A 243 -4.37 3.16 -18.12
CA LYS A 243 -3.95 3.15 -19.53
C LYS A 243 -3.50 1.74 -19.87
N GLY A 244 -3.80 1.29 -21.06
CA GLY A 244 -3.42 -0.02 -21.60
C GLY A 244 -4.53 -0.64 -22.38
#